data_c3f0dfd401c9ccedbb5e9a060d2515cc
#
_entry.id   c3f0dfd401c9ccedbb5e9a060d2515cc
#
_cell.length_a   1.000
_cell.length_b   1.000
_cell.length_c   1.000
_cell.angle_alpha   90.00
_cell.angle_beta   90.00
_cell.angle_gamma   90.00
#
_symmetry.space_group_name_H-M   'P 1'
#
loop_
_entity.id
_entity.type
_entity.pdbx_description
1 polymer ?
#
loop_
_entity_poly.entity_id
_entity_poly.type
_entity_poly.pdbx_seq_one_letter_code
_entity_poly.pdbx_strand_id
1 'polypeptide(L)'
;MENENLQPTEKKETTKEKKKLPKWANITITVGVCLTCCGAGVAAGIILSNFLSFNSTDYGALNIEDYEDDLDKLVTKYKKTDSHKYLSTFTPYELATIARYNVTQHTYVKSVGIGLVNAAMGVKQTVRSYYLKSDNQYFFESISKSKIVGVNKRFYQDETQVTIYTGRGSDPEKATWKEEDKTSVSIPEYEETWGRELSRCTNFIISSKTTLLDQSSATQDGNNIVLSLELDPLTSVLRYVKNMKAMSDLDDYPTFHKVHIDMTLDENLNVISTKTNEVYDVKSFGVTSKNTSGSLEETYTYDQKEDFPNLTTDCDYTKGE
;
A
#
# COMPACT_ATOMS: atom_id res chain seq x y z
N MET A 1 61.69 -17.35 61.16
CA MET A 1 61.74 -17.72 59.70
C MET A 1 60.35 -17.63 59.19
N GLU A 2 60.08 -16.47 58.57
CA GLU A 2 58.79 -16.03 58.14
C GLU A 2 58.45 -16.66 56.75
N ASN A 3 57.28 -17.20 56.70
CA ASN A 3 56.69 -17.69 55.41
C ASN A 3 55.80 -16.57 54.84
N GLU A 4 56.21 -15.95 53.75
CA GLU A 4 55.43 -15.03 52.98
C GLU A 4 54.42 -15.79 52.08
N ASN A 5 53.18 -15.49 52.36
CA ASN A 5 52.00 -15.96 51.55
C ASN A 5 51.87 -15.06 50.31
N LEU A 6 52.17 -15.59 49.14
CA LEU A 6 51.86 -14.94 47.85
C LEU A 6 50.41 -15.27 47.43
N GLN A 7 49.55 -14.25 47.51
CA GLN A 7 48.19 -14.31 46.88
C GLN A 7 48.27 -14.13 45.34
N PRO A 8 47.49 -14.84 44.57
CA PRO A 8 47.42 -14.63 43.12
C PRO A 8 46.56 -13.39 42.80
N THR A 9 47.12 -12.50 42.01
CA THR A 9 46.45 -11.31 41.47
C THR A 9 45.40 -11.70 40.41
N GLU A 10 44.12 -11.51 40.73
CA GLU A 10 43.03 -11.59 39.75
C GLU A 10 43.21 -10.50 38.67
N LYS A 11 43.37 -10.92 37.42
CA LYS A 11 43.27 -10.05 36.25
C LYS A 11 41.80 -9.72 36.02
N LYS A 12 41.39 -8.48 36.33
CA LYS A 12 40.11 -7.92 35.86
C LYS A 12 40.13 -7.81 34.35
N GLU A 13 39.39 -8.68 33.68
CA GLU A 13 39.01 -8.48 32.30
C GLU A 13 38.05 -7.29 32.19
N THR A 14 38.53 -6.20 31.62
CA THR A 14 37.69 -5.06 31.25
C THR A 14 36.91 -5.41 30.01
N THR A 15 35.67 -5.84 30.18
CA THR A 15 34.68 -5.96 29.13
C THR A 15 34.43 -4.58 28.53
N LYS A 16 34.98 -4.30 27.36
CA LYS A 16 34.70 -3.08 26.62
C LYS A 16 33.23 -3.15 26.16
N GLU A 17 32.34 -2.44 26.87
CA GLU A 17 31.00 -2.17 26.38
C GLU A 17 31.09 -1.54 25.01
N LYS A 18 30.55 -2.21 24.00
CA LYS A 18 30.33 -1.64 22.66
C LYS A 18 29.33 -0.49 22.82
N LYS A 19 29.81 0.75 22.87
CA LYS A 19 28.99 1.94 22.81
C LYS A 19 28.11 1.84 21.53
N LYS A 20 26.80 1.70 21.71
CA LYS A 20 25.84 1.83 20.60
C LYS A 20 26.03 3.24 20.04
N LEU A 21 26.32 3.31 18.74
CA LEU A 21 26.38 4.58 18.01
C LEU A 21 25.03 5.31 18.16
N PRO A 22 25.04 6.60 18.46
CA PRO A 22 23.80 7.36 18.56
C PRO A 22 23.06 7.34 17.22
N LYS A 23 21.72 7.36 17.24
CA LYS A 23 20.87 7.24 16.05
C LYS A 23 21.25 8.22 14.90
N TRP A 24 21.74 9.42 15.25
CA TRP A 24 22.22 10.39 14.26
C TRP A 24 23.48 9.94 13.50
N ALA A 25 24.36 9.13 14.10
CA ALA A 25 25.56 8.63 13.43
C ALA A 25 25.23 7.60 12.34
N ASN A 26 24.16 6.82 12.51
CA ASN A 26 23.66 5.93 11.46
C ASN A 26 23.07 6.73 10.30
N ILE A 27 22.39 7.84 10.58
CA ILE A 27 21.85 8.76 9.57
C ILE A 27 23.00 9.37 8.75
N THR A 28 24.07 9.79 9.40
CA THR A 28 25.24 10.39 8.73
C THR A 28 25.96 9.39 7.82
N ILE A 29 26.03 8.12 8.20
CA ILE A 29 26.62 7.06 7.37
C ILE A 29 25.74 6.77 6.16
N THR A 30 24.41 6.73 6.32
CA THR A 30 23.46 6.48 5.24
C THR A 30 23.45 7.63 4.22
N VAL A 31 23.47 8.88 4.70
CA VAL A 31 23.60 10.08 3.86
C VAL A 31 24.96 10.13 3.15
N GLY A 32 26.04 9.75 3.83
CA GLY A 32 27.37 9.67 3.25
C GLY A 32 27.48 8.66 2.11
N VAL A 33 26.82 7.49 2.24
CA VAL A 33 26.77 6.47 1.17
C VAL A 33 25.94 6.95 -0.02
N CYS A 34 24.85 7.66 0.19
CA CYS A 34 24.06 8.26 -0.89
C CYS A 34 24.85 9.38 -1.64
N LEU A 35 25.65 10.16 -0.94
CA LEU A 35 26.45 11.24 -1.51
C LEU A 35 27.64 10.73 -2.33
N THR A 36 28.21 9.58 -2.01
CA THR A 36 29.31 8.98 -2.76
C THR A 36 28.87 8.26 -4.04
N CYS A 37 27.59 7.91 -4.15
CA CYS A 37 27.04 7.24 -5.34
C CYS A 37 26.50 8.21 -6.42
N CYS A 38 26.37 9.51 -6.10
CA CYS A 38 25.89 10.54 -7.04
C CYS A 38 26.96 11.63 -7.18
N GLY A 39 27.49 11.82 -8.38
CA GLY A 39 28.53 12.83 -8.70
C GLY A 39 28.30 14.18 -8.00
N ALA A 40 29.28 14.57 -7.22
CA ALA A 40 29.22 15.67 -6.27
C ALA A 40 29.02 17.04 -6.94
N GLY A 41 27.98 17.72 -6.62
CA GLY A 41 27.84 19.15 -6.85
C GLY A 41 26.41 19.66 -7.03
N VAL A 42 25.65 19.17 -7.99
CA VAL A 42 24.25 19.60 -8.25
C VAL A 42 23.27 18.83 -7.37
N ALA A 43 23.58 17.56 -7.07
CA ALA A 43 22.73 16.70 -6.21
C ALA A 43 22.64 17.19 -4.75
N ALA A 44 23.71 17.76 -4.20
CA ALA A 44 23.71 18.22 -2.81
C ALA A 44 22.75 19.40 -2.55
N GLY A 45 22.58 20.32 -3.49
CA GLY A 45 21.66 21.43 -3.37
C GLY A 45 20.18 21.00 -3.44
N ILE A 46 19.87 20.02 -4.28
CA ILE A 46 18.52 19.46 -4.43
C ILE A 46 18.17 18.60 -3.21
N ILE A 47 19.13 17.82 -2.71
CA ILE A 47 18.94 17.01 -1.49
C ILE A 47 18.67 17.91 -0.29
N LEU A 48 19.47 18.96 -0.08
CA LEU A 48 19.28 19.90 1.04
C LEU A 48 17.94 20.64 0.94
N SER A 49 17.52 21.07 -0.24
CA SER A 49 16.22 21.75 -0.41
C SER A 49 15.04 20.80 -0.13
N ASN A 50 15.19 19.51 -0.46
CA ASN A 50 14.18 18.50 -0.18
C ASN A 50 14.12 18.11 1.32
N PHE A 51 15.25 18.17 2.03
CA PHE A 51 15.28 17.95 3.49
C PHE A 51 14.55 19.02 4.30
N LEU A 52 14.53 20.25 3.81
CA LEU A 52 14.07 21.40 4.58
C LEU A 52 12.60 21.80 4.31
N SER A 53 11.90 21.15 3.38
CA SER A 53 10.60 21.64 2.89
C SER A 53 9.50 20.60 2.74
N PHE A 54 9.55 19.48 3.50
CA PHE A 54 8.41 18.57 3.55
C PHE A 54 7.39 19.07 4.59
N ASN A 55 6.22 19.45 4.13
CA ASN A 55 5.06 19.70 4.96
C ASN A 55 4.12 18.51 4.81
N SER A 56 4.05 17.64 5.83
CA SER A 56 3.07 16.55 5.84
C SER A 56 1.66 17.15 5.92
N THR A 57 0.74 16.54 5.20
CA THR A 57 -0.68 16.88 5.34
C THR A 57 -1.19 16.34 6.67
N ASP A 58 -1.88 17.19 7.43
CA ASP A 58 -2.58 16.77 8.65
C ASP A 58 -3.93 16.14 8.27
N TYR A 59 -3.97 14.82 8.27
CA TYR A 59 -5.21 14.06 8.04
C TYR A 59 -6.00 13.82 9.34
N GLY A 60 -5.46 14.18 10.51
CA GLY A 60 -6.06 13.85 11.81
C GLY A 60 -7.38 14.56 12.12
N ALA A 61 -7.65 15.68 11.43
CA ALA A 61 -8.90 16.42 11.55
C ALA A 61 -10.02 15.89 10.63
N LEU A 62 -9.72 14.92 9.73
CA LEU A 62 -10.64 14.42 8.74
C LEU A 62 -11.16 13.04 9.16
N ASN A 63 -12.49 12.91 9.24
CA ASN A 63 -13.14 11.63 9.54
C ASN A 63 -13.55 10.95 8.24
N ILE A 64 -13.16 9.68 8.08
CA ILE A 64 -13.45 8.86 6.89
C ILE A 64 -14.96 8.78 6.61
N GLU A 65 -15.76 8.61 7.67
CA GLU A 65 -17.22 8.46 7.58
C GLU A 65 -17.91 9.69 6.98
N ASP A 66 -17.32 10.88 7.14
CA ASP A 66 -17.85 12.11 6.55
C ASP A 66 -17.77 12.13 5.02
N TYR A 67 -16.94 11.27 4.44
CA TYR A 67 -16.67 11.20 2.99
C TYR A 67 -17.25 9.97 2.30
N GLU A 68 -17.88 9.06 3.01
CA GLU A 68 -18.58 7.91 2.43
C GLU A 68 -20.04 8.25 2.10
N ASP A 69 -20.57 7.63 1.05
CA ASP A 69 -21.97 7.72 0.68
C ASP A 69 -22.76 6.55 1.30
N ASP A 70 -24.09 6.70 1.34
CA ASP A 70 -25.02 5.66 1.76
C ASP A 70 -25.06 4.52 0.72
N LEU A 71 -24.29 3.47 0.98
CA LEU A 71 -24.18 2.30 0.11
C LEU A 71 -25.51 1.55 -0.03
N ASP A 72 -26.31 1.43 1.02
CA ASP A 72 -27.56 0.65 0.99
C ASP A 72 -28.58 1.30 0.06
N LYS A 73 -28.66 2.62 0.07
CA LYS A 73 -29.50 3.38 -0.83
C LYS A 73 -29.07 3.20 -2.30
N LEU A 74 -27.77 3.26 -2.56
CA LEU A 74 -27.22 3.07 -3.89
C LEU A 74 -27.47 1.65 -4.41
N VAL A 75 -27.21 0.63 -3.60
CA VAL A 75 -27.46 -0.79 -3.91
C VAL A 75 -28.95 -1.04 -4.17
N THR A 76 -29.84 -0.41 -3.40
CA THR A 76 -31.28 -0.51 -3.62
C THR A 76 -31.69 0.08 -4.97
N LYS A 77 -31.11 1.21 -5.38
CA LYS A 77 -31.32 1.82 -6.70
C LYS A 77 -30.77 0.90 -7.81
N TYR A 78 -29.57 0.36 -7.63
CA TYR A 78 -28.91 -0.56 -8.57
C TYR A 78 -29.76 -1.80 -8.86
N LYS A 79 -30.21 -2.51 -7.83
CA LYS A 79 -31.02 -3.74 -7.97
C LYS A 79 -32.36 -3.55 -8.71
N LYS A 80 -32.82 -2.32 -8.86
CA LYS A 80 -34.05 -1.96 -9.57
C LYS A 80 -33.82 -1.40 -10.96
N THR A 81 -32.57 -1.23 -11.40
CA THR A 81 -32.20 -0.61 -12.66
C THR A 81 -31.81 -1.68 -13.68
N ASP A 82 -32.38 -1.61 -14.88
CA ASP A 82 -31.99 -2.48 -15.99
C ASP A 82 -30.57 -2.16 -16.45
N SER A 83 -29.80 -3.21 -16.84
CA SER A 83 -28.38 -3.07 -17.19
C SER A 83 -28.11 -2.06 -18.32
N HIS A 84 -28.98 -2.02 -19.36
CA HIS A 84 -28.85 -1.06 -20.48
C HIS A 84 -29.11 0.39 -20.07
N LYS A 85 -29.52 0.65 -18.85
CA LYS A 85 -29.75 2.01 -18.34
C LYS A 85 -28.67 2.47 -17.36
N TYR A 86 -27.64 1.65 -17.08
CA TYR A 86 -26.64 2.00 -16.09
C TYR A 86 -25.97 3.35 -16.38
N LEU A 87 -25.45 3.55 -17.59
CA LEU A 87 -24.79 4.80 -17.98
C LEU A 87 -25.69 6.04 -17.95
N SER A 88 -27.01 5.87 -18.16
CA SER A 88 -27.95 6.99 -18.10
C SER A 88 -28.52 7.26 -16.71
N THR A 89 -28.34 6.31 -15.78
CA THR A 89 -28.97 6.35 -14.45
C THR A 89 -27.97 6.69 -13.35
N PHE A 90 -26.70 6.28 -13.51
CA PHE A 90 -25.67 6.39 -12.50
C PHE A 90 -24.55 7.32 -12.94
N THR A 91 -24.02 8.07 -11.99
CA THR A 91 -22.79 8.86 -12.16
C THR A 91 -21.56 7.95 -12.19
N PRO A 92 -20.39 8.42 -12.68
CA PRO A 92 -19.17 7.62 -12.70
C PRO A 92 -18.79 7.03 -11.34
N TYR A 93 -18.89 7.82 -10.24
CA TYR A 93 -18.57 7.32 -8.90
C TYR A 93 -19.59 6.31 -8.38
N GLU A 94 -20.89 6.48 -8.71
CA GLU A 94 -21.93 5.51 -8.35
C GLU A 94 -21.66 4.16 -9.03
N LEU A 95 -21.29 4.15 -10.32
CA LEU A 95 -20.92 2.94 -11.06
C LEU A 95 -19.68 2.27 -10.43
N ALA A 96 -18.66 3.03 -10.11
CA ALA A 96 -17.47 2.50 -9.45
C ALA A 96 -17.78 1.92 -8.06
N THR A 97 -18.64 2.58 -7.28
CA THR A 97 -19.07 2.10 -5.96
C THR A 97 -19.90 0.82 -6.07
N ILE A 98 -20.81 0.72 -7.05
CA ILE A 98 -21.58 -0.50 -7.32
C ILE A 98 -20.63 -1.63 -7.75
N ALA A 99 -19.69 -1.36 -8.64
CA ALA A 99 -18.73 -2.36 -9.10
C ALA A 99 -17.90 -2.93 -7.93
N ARG A 100 -17.45 -2.08 -7.03
CA ARG A 100 -16.74 -2.49 -5.81
C ARG A 100 -17.64 -3.28 -4.85
N TYR A 101 -18.90 -2.91 -4.72
CA TYR A 101 -19.88 -3.71 -4.00
C TYR A 101 -20.02 -5.10 -4.64
N ASN A 102 -20.12 -5.20 -5.98
CA ASN A 102 -20.22 -6.49 -6.66
C ASN A 102 -19.03 -7.39 -6.39
N VAL A 103 -17.79 -6.87 -6.34
CA VAL A 103 -16.61 -7.64 -5.94
C VAL A 103 -16.82 -8.32 -4.58
N THR A 104 -17.46 -7.64 -3.61
CA THR A 104 -17.73 -8.23 -2.29
C THR A 104 -18.80 -9.32 -2.32
N GLN A 105 -19.65 -9.37 -3.34
CA GLN A 105 -20.74 -10.35 -3.46
C GLN A 105 -20.28 -11.69 -4.05
N HIS A 106 -19.17 -11.72 -4.78
CA HIS A 106 -18.61 -12.98 -5.27
C HIS A 106 -17.99 -13.79 -4.14
N THR A 107 -18.21 -15.12 -4.16
CA THR A 107 -17.61 -16.03 -3.18
C THR A 107 -16.10 -16.14 -3.37
N TYR A 108 -15.67 -16.19 -4.63
CA TYR A 108 -14.25 -16.29 -5.00
C TYR A 108 -13.86 -15.10 -5.86
N VAL A 109 -12.82 -14.40 -5.45
CA VAL A 109 -12.23 -13.29 -6.20
C VAL A 109 -10.72 -13.40 -6.17
N LYS A 110 -10.11 -13.21 -7.32
CA LYS A 110 -8.67 -13.03 -7.45
C LYS A 110 -8.36 -11.73 -8.13
N SER A 111 -7.39 -10.98 -7.61
CA SER A 111 -6.81 -9.83 -8.30
C SER A 111 -5.29 -9.94 -8.33
N VAL A 112 -4.72 -9.62 -9.47
CA VAL A 112 -3.26 -9.55 -9.68
C VAL A 112 -2.93 -8.15 -10.17
N GLY A 113 -1.97 -7.50 -9.49
CA GLY A 113 -1.55 -6.15 -9.81
C GLY A 113 -0.06 -6.05 -10.09
N ILE A 114 0.26 -5.23 -11.09
CA ILE A 114 1.65 -4.85 -11.43
C ILE A 114 1.72 -3.33 -11.48
N GLY A 115 2.70 -2.78 -10.78
CA GLY A 115 2.87 -1.34 -10.68
C GLY A 115 4.31 -0.87 -10.75
N LEU A 116 4.46 0.43 -10.93
CA LEU A 116 5.73 1.12 -10.96
C LEU A 116 5.64 2.40 -10.14
N VAL A 117 6.61 2.60 -9.27
CA VAL A 117 6.79 3.86 -8.54
C VAL A 117 8.09 4.50 -9.02
N ASN A 118 8.02 5.77 -9.41
CA ASN A 118 9.18 6.58 -9.77
C ASN A 118 9.34 7.68 -8.72
N ALA A 119 10.34 7.52 -7.87
CA ALA A 119 10.67 8.48 -6.83
C ALA A 119 11.72 9.48 -7.32
N ALA A 120 11.93 10.53 -6.53
CA ALA A 120 13.01 11.49 -6.76
C ALA A 120 14.37 10.78 -6.93
N MET A 121 15.32 11.45 -7.58
CA MET A 121 16.67 10.92 -7.87
C MET A 121 16.69 9.67 -8.78
N GLY A 122 15.62 9.43 -9.54
CA GLY A 122 15.55 8.32 -10.50
C GLY A 122 15.42 6.93 -9.85
N VAL A 123 15.01 6.87 -8.59
CA VAL A 123 14.72 5.60 -7.92
C VAL A 123 13.43 5.03 -8.50
N LYS A 124 13.53 3.85 -9.08
CA LYS A 124 12.39 3.09 -9.59
C LYS A 124 12.12 1.91 -8.68
N GLN A 125 10.84 1.70 -8.39
CA GLN A 125 10.37 0.59 -7.59
C GLN A 125 9.25 -0.12 -8.36
N THR A 126 9.41 -1.42 -8.59
CA THR A 126 8.32 -2.25 -9.10
C THR A 126 7.47 -2.73 -7.94
N VAL A 127 6.16 -2.75 -8.12
CA VAL A 127 5.18 -3.20 -7.12
C VAL A 127 4.40 -4.35 -7.73
N ARG A 128 4.17 -5.38 -6.94
CA ARG A 128 3.23 -6.47 -7.26
C ARG A 128 2.23 -6.59 -6.13
N SER A 129 0.98 -6.72 -6.46
CA SER A 129 -0.10 -7.04 -5.52
C SER A 129 -0.78 -8.33 -5.93
N TYR A 130 -1.19 -9.11 -4.94
CA TYR A 130 -1.96 -10.32 -5.14
C TYR A 130 -3.04 -10.40 -4.08
N TYR A 131 -4.27 -10.58 -4.50
CA TYR A 131 -5.42 -10.65 -3.62
C TYR A 131 -6.25 -11.86 -3.94
N LEU A 132 -6.65 -12.59 -2.91
CA LEU A 132 -7.61 -13.68 -2.98
C LEU A 132 -8.70 -13.48 -1.93
N LYS A 133 -9.93 -13.72 -2.35
CA LYS A 133 -11.08 -13.91 -1.47
C LYS A 133 -11.61 -15.32 -1.68
N SER A 134 -11.88 -16.02 -0.61
CA SER A 134 -12.59 -17.29 -0.59
C SER A 134 -13.56 -17.28 0.59
N ASP A 135 -14.86 -17.24 0.29
CA ASP A 135 -15.92 -17.02 1.27
C ASP A 135 -15.66 -15.72 2.08
N ASN A 136 -15.51 -15.83 3.40
CA ASN A 136 -15.21 -14.72 4.31
C ASN A 136 -13.74 -14.67 4.74
N GLN A 137 -12.87 -15.32 3.99
CA GLN A 137 -11.43 -15.29 4.22
C GLN A 137 -10.74 -14.50 3.11
N TYR A 138 -9.68 -13.81 3.46
CA TYR A 138 -8.97 -12.91 2.56
C TYR A 138 -7.47 -13.11 2.67
N PHE A 139 -6.82 -13.13 1.54
CA PHE A 139 -5.36 -13.05 1.45
C PHE A 139 -4.97 -11.84 0.62
N PHE A 140 -3.99 -11.11 1.08
CA PHE A 140 -3.39 -10.03 0.32
C PHE A 140 -1.87 -10.06 0.47
N GLU A 141 -1.18 -9.94 -0.64
CA GLU A 141 0.26 -9.73 -0.63
C GLU A 141 0.61 -8.45 -1.38
N SER A 142 1.55 -7.72 -0.82
CA SER A 142 2.20 -6.60 -1.51
C SER A 142 3.69 -6.75 -1.38
N ILE A 143 4.34 -6.80 -2.52
CA ILE A 143 5.79 -6.85 -2.63
C ILE A 143 6.27 -5.73 -3.52
N SER A 144 7.37 -5.11 -3.13
CA SER A 144 7.98 -4.08 -3.94
C SER A 144 9.50 -4.24 -3.96
N LYS A 145 10.07 -4.01 -5.13
CA LYS A 145 11.51 -4.15 -5.39
C LYS A 145 12.08 -2.83 -5.86
N SER A 146 13.08 -2.36 -5.16
CA SER A 146 13.97 -1.29 -5.63
C SER A 146 15.41 -1.59 -5.20
N LYS A 147 16.34 -0.76 -5.66
CA LYS A 147 17.75 -0.91 -5.24
C LYS A 147 18.00 -0.51 -3.78
N ILE A 148 17.06 0.19 -3.15
CA ILE A 148 17.26 0.83 -1.84
C ILE A 148 16.27 0.30 -0.81
N VAL A 149 14.99 0.17 -1.17
CA VAL A 149 13.90 -0.19 -0.24
C VAL A 149 13.05 -1.27 -0.88
N GLY A 150 12.75 -2.31 -0.13
CA GLY A 150 11.78 -3.34 -0.49
C GLY A 150 10.71 -3.44 0.58
N VAL A 151 9.47 -3.63 0.18
CA VAL A 151 8.36 -3.96 1.07
C VAL A 151 7.88 -5.35 0.72
N ASN A 152 7.81 -6.23 1.71
CA ASN A 152 7.34 -7.59 1.56
C ASN A 152 6.37 -7.88 2.71
N LYS A 153 5.08 -7.81 2.44
CA LYS A 153 4.05 -8.08 3.45
C LYS A 153 2.98 -9.00 2.89
N ARG A 154 2.56 -9.96 3.71
CA ARG A 154 1.43 -10.84 3.48
C ARG A 154 0.43 -10.68 4.59
N PHE A 155 -0.83 -10.64 4.24
CA PHE A 155 -1.96 -10.50 5.16
C PHE A 155 -2.91 -11.66 4.91
N TYR A 156 -3.28 -12.33 5.96
CA TYR A 156 -4.34 -13.33 5.93
C TYR A 156 -5.38 -12.97 6.98
N GLN A 157 -6.61 -12.83 6.58
CA GLN A 157 -7.75 -12.55 7.45
C GLN A 157 -8.67 -13.76 7.48
N ASP A 158 -8.95 -14.25 8.66
CA ASP A 158 -10.06 -15.15 8.94
C ASP A 158 -11.25 -14.38 9.56
N GLU A 159 -12.21 -15.09 10.16
CA GLU A 159 -13.40 -14.47 10.76
C GLU A 159 -13.09 -13.60 11.99
N THR A 160 -11.92 -13.71 12.60
CA THR A 160 -11.60 -13.16 13.92
C THR A 160 -10.41 -12.18 13.92
N GLN A 161 -9.44 -12.41 13.06
CA GLN A 161 -8.16 -11.72 13.12
C GLN A 161 -7.50 -11.58 11.75
N VAL A 162 -6.52 -10.69 11.70
CA VAL A 162 -5.60 -10.55 10.58
C VAL A 162 -4.20 -10.98 11.02
N THR A 163 -3.63 -11.95 10.34
CA THR A 163 -2.24 -12.38 10.51
C THR A 163 -1.38 -11.69 9.46
N ILE A 164 -0.33 -11.02 9.91
CA ILE A 164 0.58 -10.22 9.08
C ILE A 164 1.96 -10.86 9.12
N TYR A 165 2.49 -11.22 7.97
CA TYR A 165 3.86 -11.68 7.79
C TYR A 165 4.71 -10.58 7.16
N THR A 166 5.90 -10.38 7.68
CA THR A 166 6.91 -9.50 7.09
C THR A 166 8.03 -10.34 6.49
N GLY A 167 8.19 -10.28 5.17
CA GLY A 167 9.27 -10.95 4.48
C GLY A 167 10.59 -10.21 4.66
N ARG A 168 11.65 -10.94 4.96
CA ARG A 168 13.01 -10.39 5.11
C ARG A 168 13.78 -10.51 3.81
N GLY A 169 14.45 -9.44 3.44
CA GLY A 169 15.31 -9.37 2.27
C GLY A 169 15.01 -8.14 1.41
N SER A 170 16.03 -7.64 0.72
CA SER A 170 15.89 -6.51 -0.20
C SER A 170 15.37 -6.92 -1.59
N ASP A 171 15.45 -8.21 -1.89
CA ASP A 171 14.92 -8.80 -3.11
C ASP A 171 13.66 -9.61 -2.75
N PRO A 172 12.47 -9.17 -3.15
CA PRO A 172 11.22 -9.85 -2.82
C PRO A 172 11.15 -11.27 -3.40
N GLU A 173 11.81 -11.54 -4.52
CA GLU A 173 11.89 -12.88 -5.11
C GLU A 173 12.71 -13.86 -4.26
N LYS A 174 13.50 -13.34 -3.34
CA LYS A 174 14.34 -14.08 -2.41
C LYS A 174 13.99 -13.83 -0.94
N ALA A 175 12.87 -13.16 -0.69
CA ALA A 175 12.41 -12.87 0.66
C ALA A 175 12.17 -14.16 1.43
N THR A 176 12.63 -14.22 2.66
CA THR A 176 12.34 -15.33 3.58
C THR A 176 11.16 -14.95 4.46
N TRP A 177 10.22 -15.87 4.58
CA TRP A 177 9.02 -15.74 5.40
C TRP A 177 9.10 -16.73 6.55
N LYS A 178 9.01 -16.25 7.78
CA LYS A 178 9.17 -17.08 8.95
C LYS A 178 8.03 -16.90 9.93
N GLU A 179 7.68 -17.97 10.64
CA GLU A 179 6.65 -17.94 11.68
C GLU A 179 6.96 -16.93 12.79
N GLU A 180 8.23 -16.71 13.10
CA GLU A 180 8.67 -15.71 14.09
C GLU A 180 8.48 -14.25 13.63
N ASP A 181 8.26 -14.03 12.34
CA ASP A 181 8.07 -12.71 11.73
C ASP A 181 6.58 -12.37 11.53
N LYS A 182 5.69 -13.15 12.15
CA LYS A 182 4.24 -12.89 12.10
C LYS A 182 3.75 -12.10 13.30
N THR A 183 2.75 -11.30 13.05
CA THR A 183 1.94 -10.63 14.08
C THR A 183 0.48 -10.89 13.78
N SER A 184 -0.34 -11.20 14.79
CA SER A 184 -1.78 -11.33 14.64
C SER A 184 -2.46 -10.25 15.48
N VAL A 185 -3.42 -9.57 14.86
CA VAL A 185 -4.20 -8.49 15.47
C VAL A 185 -5.69 -8.72 15.21
N SER A 186 -6.56 -8.13 16.00
CA SER A 186 -8.00 -8.15 15.71
C SER A 186 -8.32 -7.39 14.44
N ILE A 187 -9.43 -7.73 13.76
CA ILE A 187 -9.85 -7.03 12.53
C ILE A 187 -9.99 -5.52 12.76
N PRO A 188 -10.68 -5.04 13.84
CA PRO A 188 -10.77 -3.60 14.09
C PRO A 188 -9.41 -2.91 14.31
N GLU A 189 -8.48 -3.55 15.03
CA GLU A 189 -7.13 -3.01 15.25
C GLU A 189 -6.35 -2.91 13.94
N TYR A 190 -6.51 -3.91 13.06
CA TYR A 190 -5.91 -3.89 11.73
C TYR A 190 -6.47 -2.72 10.89
N GLU A 191 -7.79 -2.56 10.85
CA GLU A 191 -8.45 -1.50 10.09
C GLU A 191 -8.07 -0.10 10.60
N GLU A 192 -7.97 0.08 11.91
CA GLU A 192 -7.53 1.33 12.51
C GLU A 192 -6.08 1.66 12.14
N THR A 193 -5.17 0.68 12.27
CA THR A 193 -3.73 0.87 12.06
C THR A 193 -3.37 1.00 10.59
N TRP A 194 -3.96 0.15 9.75
CA TRP A 194 -3.62 0.03 8.33
C TRP A 194 -4.57 0.80 7.42
N GLY A 195 -5.69 1.30 7.94
CA GLY A 195 -6.71 2.00 7.17
C GLY A 195 -7.39 1.15 6.09
N ARG A 196 -7.08 -0.15 6.01
CA ARG A 196 -7.55 -1.05 4.96
C ARG A 196 -8.49 -2.10 5.52
N GLU A 197 -9.64 -2.23 4.89
CA GLU A 197 -10.51 -3.38 5.02
C GLU A 197 -10.18 -4.37 3.89
N LEU A 198 -9.68 -5.58 4.21
CA LEU A 198 -9.32 -6.56 3.17
C LEU A 198 -10.54 -6.98 2.33
N SER A 199 -11.74 -6.93 2.90
CA SER A 199 -12.99 -7.19 2.18
C SER A 199 -13.27 -6.21 1.04
N ARG A 200 -12.77 -4.98 1.11
CA ARG A 200 -13.08 -3.92 0.13
C ARG A 200 -12.15 -3.88 -1.09
N CYS A 201 -11.07 -4.66 -1.13
CA CYS A 201 -10.06 -4.73 -2.18
C CYS A 201 -9.50 -3.39 -2.70
N THR A 202 -9.77 -2.25 -2.04
CA THR A 202 -9.27 -0.93 -2.40
C THR A 202 -9.11 -0.04 -1.18
N ASN A 203 -8.19 0.91 -1.26
CA ASN A 203 -7.88 1.87 -0.19
C ASN A 203 -8.41 3.28 -0.45
N PHE A 204 -8.92 3.55 -1.66
CA PHE A 204 -9.46 4.86 -2.01
C PHE A 204 -10.93 4.97 -1.63
N ILE A 205 -11.33 6.12 -1.10
CA ILE A 205 -12.74 6.46 -0.89
C ILE A 205 -13.25 7.04 -2.21
N ILE A 206 -14.21 6.36 -2.83
CA ILE A 206 -14.88 6.81 -4.05
C ILE A 206 -16.32 7.10 -3.68
N SER A 207 -16.71 8.38 -3.73
CA SER A 207 -18.01 8.88 -3.31
C SER A 207 -18.38 10.18 -4.02
N SER A 208 -19.56 10.69 -3.76
CA SER A 208 -20.02 12.00 -4.24
C SER A 208 -19.15 13.16 -3.73
N LYS A 209 -18.46 12.98 -2.59
CA LYS A 209 -17.67 14.02 -1.91
C LYS A 209 -16.18 13.95 -2.26
N THR A 210 -15.73 12.82 -2.81
CA THR A 210 -14.30 12.60 -3.11
C THR A 210 -14.01 12.51 -4.60
N THR A 211 -15.04 12.45 -5.45
CA THR A 211 -14.88 12.37 -6.91
C THR A 211 -15.12 13.73 -7.56
N LEU A 212 -14.18 14.20 -8.36
CA LEU A 212 -14.28 15.45 -9.13
C LEU A 212 -15.11 15.16 -10.41
N LEU A 213 -16.42 15.33 -10.31
CA LEU A 213 -17.38 14.91 -11.35
C LEU A 213 -17.20 15.61 -12.69
N ASP A 214 -16.76 16.86 -12.68
CA ASP A 214 -16.47 17.65 -13.89
C ASP A 214 -15.24 17.15 -14.64
N GLN A 215 -14.40 16.35 -13.99
CA GLN A 215 -13.19 15.74 -14.54
C GLN A 215 -13.30 14.21 -14.68
N SER A 216 -14.47 13.64 -14.35
CA SER A 216 -14.72 12.20 -14.37
C SER A 216 -15.73 11.85 -15.45
N SER A 217 -15.61 10.64 -16.02
CA SER A 217 -16.49 10.18 -17.09
C SER A 217 -16.80 8.69 -16.99
N ALA A 218 -17.92 8.31 -17.62
CA ALA A 218 -18.30 6.92 -17.84
C ALA A 218 -18.71 6.77 -19.30
N THR A 219 -18.15 5.80 -20.02
CA THR A 219 -18.40 5.58 -21.45
C THR A 219 -18.60 4.10 -21.73
N GLN A 220 -19.33 3.79 -22.82
CA GLN A 220 -19.47 2.43 -23.32
C GLN A 220 -18.32 2.12 -24.28
N ASP A 221 -17.69 0.95 -24.10
CA ASP A 221 -16.72 0.39 -25.03
C ASP A 221 -17.04 -1.09 -25.30
N GLY A 222 -17.67 -1.35 -26.43
CA GLY A 222 -18.26 -2.65 -26.74
C GLY A 222 -19.31 -3.05 -25.72
N ASN A 223 -19.11 -4.18 -25.04
CA ASN A 223 -19.98 -4.64 -23.95
C ASN A 223 -19.52 -4.10 -22.58
N ASN A 224 -18.37 -3.44 -22.51
CA ASN A 224 -17.81 -2.96 -21.28
C ASN A 224 -18.18 -1.50 -21.00
N ILE A 225 -18.17 -1.12 -19.74
CA ILE A 225 -18.23 0.27 -19.29
C ILE A 225 -16.83 0.68 -18.82
N VAL A 226 -16.33 1.78 -19.36
CA VAL A 226 -15.04 2.35 -18.96
C VAL A 226 -15.30 3.61 -18.17
N LEU A 227 -14.77 3.63 -16.94
CA LEU A 227 -14.80 4.78 -16.05
C LEU A 227 -13.43 5.42 -16.02
N SER A 228 -13.41 6.75 -16.02
CA SER A 228 -12.23 7.56 -15.78
C SER A 228 -12.55 8.51 -14.62
N LEU A 229 -11.93 8.30 -13.47
CA LEU A 229 -12.24 8.98 -12.21
C LEU A 229 -11.06 9.85 -11.78
N GLU A 230 -11.27 11.14 -11.67
CA GLU A 230 -10.34 12.04 -10.99
C GLU A 230 -10.84 12.23 -9.55
N LEU A 231 -10.00 11.92 -8.57
CA LEU A 231 -10.36 11.96 -7.16
C LEU A 231 -9.69 13.15 -6.46
N ASP A 232 -10.37 13.72 -5.48
CA ASP A 232 -9.80 14.73 -4.59
C ASP A 232 -8.61 14.11 -3.82
N PRO A 233 -7.39 14.65 -3.98
CA PRO A 233 -6.19 14.04 -3.44
C PRO A 233 -6.05 14.17 -1.92
N LEU A 234 -6.91 14.95 -1.25
CA LEU A 234 -6.91 15.08 0.19
C LEU A 234 -7.87 14.08 0.85
N THR A 235 -9.10 13.99 0.35
CA THR A 235 -10.18 13.26 1.03
C THR A 235 -10.34 11.82 0.55
N SER A 236 -10.01 11.53 -0.70
CA SER A 236 -10.11 10.16 -1.23
C SER A 236 -9.06 9.20 -0.66
N VAL A 237 -7.97 9.73 -0.10
CA VAL A 237 -6.78 8.94 0.32
C VAL A 237 -6.72 8.66 1.82
N LEU A 238 -7.73 9.03 2.61
CA LEU A 238 -7.70 8.94 4.08
C LEU A 238 -7.40 7.53 4.61
N ARG A 239 -7.87 6.49 3.93
CA ARG A 239 -7.52 5.10 4.22
C ARG A 239 -6.13 4.75 3.70
N TYR A 240 -5.80 5.22 2.50
CA TYR A 240 -4.58 4.86 1.79
C TYR A 240 -3.32 5.41 2.44
N VAL A 241 -3.35 6.63 2.98
CA VAL A 241 -2.20 7.22 3.68
C VAL A 241 -1.79 6.44 4.93
N LYS A 242 -2.77 5.88 5.67
CA LYS A 242 -2.51 4.98 6.80
C LYS A 242 -1.83 3.69 6.30
N ASN A 243 -2.37 3.10 5.24
CA ASN A 243 -1.80 1.90 4.64
C ASN A 243 -0.37 2.12 4.17
N MET A 244 -0.10 3.19 3.41
CA MET A 244 1.25 3.51 2.94
C MET A 244 2.23 3.70 4.11
N LYS A 245 1.82 4.41 5.16
CA LYS A 245 2.67 4.63 6.34
C LYS A 245 3.02 3.30 7.03
N ALA A 246 2.03 2.44 7.25
CA ALA A 246 2.23 1.14 7.90
C ALA A 246 2.99 0.12 7.03
N MET A 247 2.78 0.16 5.69
CA MET A 247 3.47 -0.73 4.74
C MET A 247 4.95 -0.41 4.59
N SER A 248 5.30 0.88 4.55
CA SER A 248 6.62 1.36 4.10
C SER A 248 7.42 2.04 5.20
N ASP A 249 6.98 1.96 6.46
CA ASP A 249 7.64 2.58 7.62
C ASP A 249 7.99 4.07 7.36
N LEU A 250 7.02 4.82 6.82
CA LEU A 250 7.22 6.23 6.50
C LEU A 250 7.33 7.08 7.77
N ASP A 251 8.16 8.12 7.73
CA ASP A 251 8.33 9.06 8.86
C ASP A 251 7.03 9.81 9.13
N ASP A 252 6.36 10.27 8.05
CA ASP A 252 5.13 11.05 8.07
C ASP A 252 4.11 10.48 7.07
N TYR A 253 2.87 10.96 7.13
CA TYR A 253 1.87 10.66 6.09
C TYR A 253 2.28 11.31 4.77
N PRO A 254 2.12 10.60 3.62
CA PRO A 254 2.35 11.19 2.31
C PRO A 254 1.36 12.33 2.03
N THR A 255 1.77 13.31 1.22
CA THR A 255 0.90 14.38 0.73
C THR A 255 0.58 14.12 -0.73
N PHE A 256 -0.67 13.83 -1.05
CA PHE A 256 -1.12 13.56 -2.41
C PHE A 256 -1.40 14.86 -3.18
N HIS A 257 -1.07 14.87 -4.47
CA HIS A 257 -1.32 15.97 -5.40
C HIS A 257 -2.27 15.56 -6.52
N LYS A 258 -2.31 14.28 -6.85
CA LYS A 258 -3.18 13.72 -7.88
C LYS A 258 -3.52 12.26 -7.58
N VAL A 259 -4.78 11.90 -7.81
CA VAL A 259 -5.26 10.52 -7.82
C VAL A 259 -6.22 10.34 -8.98
N HIS A 260 -5.87 9.46 -9.91
CA HIS A 260 -6.68 9.13 -11.06
C HIS A 260 -6.86 7.62 -11.15
N ILE A 261 -8.09 7.17 -11.40
CA ILE A 261 -8.42 5.74 -11.52
C ILE A 261 -9.21 5.52 -12.81
N ASP A 262 -8.65 4.73 -13.72
CA ASP A 262 -9.41 4.12 -14.80
C ASP A 262 -9.93 2.76 -14.34
N MET A 263 -11.16 2.43 -14.66
CA MET A 263 -11.79 1.16 -14.30
C MET A 263 -12.58 0.62 -15.47
N THR A 264 -12.34 -0.63 -15.83
CA THR A 264 -13.14 -1.33 -16.86
C THR A 264 -14.07 -2.31 -16.17
N LEU A 265 -15.35 -2.22 -16.49
CA LEU A 265 -16.42 -3.05 -15.94
C LEU A 265 -17.05 -3.89 -17.05
N ASP A 266 -17.50 -5.10 -16.70
CA ASP A 266 -18.34 -5.90 -17.59
C ASP A 266 -19.82 -5.38 -17.61
N GLU A 267 -20.66 -6.02 -18.39
CA GLU A 267 -22.09 -5.69 -18.53
C GLU A 267 -22.88 -5.84 -17.21
N ASN A 268 -22.36 -6.58 -16.24
CA ASN A 268 -22.95 -6.79 -14.91
C ASN A 268 -22.33 -5.88 -13.84
N LEU A 269 -21.49 -4.93 -14.24
CA LEU A 269 -20.70 -4.06 -13.37
C LEU A 269 -19.71 -4.82 -12.48
N ASN A 270 -19.18 -5.96 -12.93
CA ASN A 270 -18.02 -6.55 -12.28
C ASN A 270 -16.75 -5.86 -12.78
N VAL A 271 -15.79 -5.63 -11.89
CA VAL A 271 -14.51 -5.04 -12.25
C VAL A 271 -13.69 -6.04 -13.08
N ILE A 272 -13.33 -5.69 -14.30
CA ILE A 272 -12.38 -6.46 -15.13
C ILE A 272 -10.96 -6.05 -14.80
N SER A 273 -10.73 -4.73 -14.79
CA SER A 273 -9.41 -4.17 -14.48
C SER A 273 -9.52 -2.78 -13.88
N THR A 274 -8.50 -2.40 -13.14
CA THR A 274 -8.29 -1.03 -12.68
C THR A 274 -6.88 -0.57 -13.03
N LYS A 275 -6.73 0.73 -13.29
CA LYS A 275 -5.44 1.40 -13.41
C LYS A 275 -5.46 2.64 -12.56
N THR A 276 -4.66 2.63 -11.51
CA THR A 276 -4.46 3.78 -10.63
C THR A 276 -3.21 4.53 -11.03
N ASN A 277 -3.30 5.85 -11.14
CA ASN A 277 -2.17 6.74 -11.32
C ASN A 277 -2.19 7.81 -10.23
N GLU A 278 -1.07 8.02 -9.56
CA GLU A 278 -0.99 8.89 -8.41
C GLU A 278 0.29 9.73 -8.42
N VAL A 279 0.22 10.92 -7.84
CA VAL A 279 1.39 11.78 -7.60
C VAL A 279 1.34 12.25 -6.15
N TYR A 280 2.45 12.07 -5.44
CA TYR A 280 2.54 12.42 -4.02
C TYR A 280 3.97 12.78 -3.59
N ASP A 281 4.06 13.51 -2.49
CA ASP A 281 5.29 13.71 -1.74
C ASP A 281 5.34 12.71 -0.58
N VAL A 282 6.52 12.17 -0.31
CA VAL A 282 6.72 11.19 0.77
C VAL A 282 8.05 11.41 1.47
N LYS A 283 8.07 11.12 2.78
CA LYS A 283 9.29 11.16 3.59
C LYS A 283 9.54 9.81 4.23
N SER A 284 10.73 9.25 4.00
CA SER A 284 11.16 7.98 4.56
C SER A 284 12.63 8.07 4.94
N PHE A 285 12.98 7.58 6.14
CA PHE A 285 14.36 7.66 6.69
C PHE A 285 14.97 9.07 6.64
N GLY A 286 14.16 10.10 6.88
CA GLY A 286 14.59 11.50 6.84
C GLY A 286 14.77 12.09 5.43
N VAL A 287 14.56 11.32 4.38
CA VAL A 287 14.68 11.78 2.99
C VAL A 287 13.29 12.03 2.40
N THR A 288 13.10 13.23 1.84
CA THR A 288 11.87 13.61 1.13
C THR A 288 11.99 13.32 -0.36
N SER A 289 11.02 12.59 -0.91
CA SER A 289 10.81 12.44 -2.34
C SER A 289 9.59 13.24 -2.74
N LYS A 290 9.79 14.26 -3.58
CA LYS A 290 8.72 15.11 -4.11
C LYS A 290 8.26 14.64 -5.47
N ASN A 291 6.97 14.82 -5.75
CA ASN A 291 6.36 14.42 -7.02
C ASN A 291 6.67 12.97 -7.39
N THR A 292 6.67 12.09 -6.37
CA THR A 292 6.74 10.65 -6.62
C THR A 292 5.51 10.24 -7.43
N SER A 293 5.70 9.57 -8.55
CA SER A 293 4.60 9.05 -9.34
C SER A 293 4.45 7.55 -9.14
N GLY A 294 3.24 7.11 -8.85
CA GLY A 294 2.86 5.71 -8.75
C GLY A 294 1.88 5.33 -9.85
N SER A 295 1.99 4.12 -10.38
CA SER A 295 0.97 3.49 -11.19
C SER A 295 0.81 2.04 -10.79
N LEU A 296 -0.44 1.55 -10.75
CA LEU A 296 -0.77 0.16 -10.48
C LEU A 296 -1.89 -0.26 -11.42
N GLU A 297 -1.66 -1.33 -12.17
CA GLU A 297 -2.68 -1.99 -12.99
C GLU A 297 -3.06 -3.30 -12.32
N GLU A 298 -4.37 -3.53 -12.09
CA GLU A 298 -4.90 -4.75 -11.49
C GLU A 298 -5.93 -5.38 -12.41
N THR A 299 -5.90 -6.71 -12.51
CA THR A 299 -6.89 -7.50 -13.23
C THR A 299 -7.62 -8.41 -12.27
N TYR A 300 -8.92 -8.63 -12.52
CA TYR A 300 -9.81 -9.38 -11.64
C TYR A 300 -10.36 -10.61 -12.34
N THR A 301 -10.46 -11.70 -11.59
CA THR A 301 -11.17 -12.93 -12.00
C THR A 301 -12.07 -13.39 -10.88
N TYR A 302 -13.20 -14.00 -11.24
CA TYR A 302 -14.28 -14.33 -10.32
C TYR A 302 -14.68 -15.80 -10.42
N ASP A 303 -15.27 -16.31 -9.34
CA ASP A 303 -15.95 -17.60 -9.27
C ASP A 303 -15.07 -18.83 -9.58
N GLN A 304 -13.75 -18.64 -9.50
CA GLN A 304 -12.77 -19.71 -9.57
C GLN A 304 -12.13 -19.89 -8.19
N LYS A 305 -12.39 -21.03 -7.57
CA LYS A 305 -11.78 -21.35 -6.28
C LYS A 305 -10.29 -21.59 -6.44
N GLU A 306 -9.49 -20.84 -5.70
CA GLU A 306 -8.06 -21.07 -5.53
C GLU A 306 -7.76 -21.29 -4.04
N ASP A 307 -6.82 -22.19 -3.74
CA ASP A 307 -6.35 -22.38 -2.38
C ASP A 307 -5.46 -21.20 -1.98
N PHE A 308 -5.57 -20.78 -0.74
CA PHE A 308 -4.67 -19.75 -0.21
C PHE A 308 -3.23 -20.26 -0.23
N PRO A 309 -2.27 -19.40 -0.64
CA PRO A 309 -0.86 -19.77 -0.60
C PRO A 309 -0.41 -20.05 0.82
N ASN A 310 0.54 -20.94 0.99
CA ASN A 310 1.19 -21.12 2.28
C ASN A 310 1.94 -19.83 2.64
N LEU A 311 1.61 -19.27 3.81
CA LEU A 311 2.11 -17.94 4.22
C LEU A 311 3.61 -17.89 4.49
N THR A 312 4.26 -19.04 4.68
CA THR A 312 5.71 -19.15 4.95
C THR A 312 6.52 -19.66 3.76
N THR A 313 5.88 -20.02 2.66
CA THR A 313 6.58 -20.40 1.42
C THR A 313 6.54 -19.28 0.40
N ASP A 314 7.45 -19.31 -0.55
CA ASP A 314 7.43 -18.38 -1.68
C ASP A 314 6.17 -18.60 -2.51
N CYS A 315 5.45 -17.52 -2.77
CA CYS A 315 4.34 -17.55 -3.70
C CYS A 315 4.89 -17.22 -5.09
N ASP A 316 4.75 -18.16 -6.01
CA ASP A 316 5.14 -17.96 -7.40
C ASP A 316 3.97 -17.33 -8.16
N TYR A 317 3.97 -16.00 -8.25
CA TYR A 317 2.93 -15.25 -8.95
C TYR A 317 3.17 -15.11 -10.45
N THR A 318 4.28 -15.64 -10.95
CA THR A 318 4.59 -15.62 -12.39
C THR A 318 3.80 -16.67 -13.16
N LYS A 319 3.09 -17.58 -12.48
CA LYS A 319 2.26 -18.62 -13.10
C LYS A 319 0.89 -18.13 -13.58
N GLY A 320 0.64 -16.86 -13.62
CA GLY A 320 -0.60 -16.23 -14.09
C GLY A 320 -0.45 -15.46 -15.40
N GLU A 321 0.66 -15.64 -16.13
CA GLU A 321 0.83 -15.14 -17.50
C GLU A 321 0.37 -16.16 -18.53
#